data_66f1eec7cfa111b7b4a3f18d9d9adf4b
#
_entry.id   66f1eec7cfa111b7b4a3f18d9d9adf4b
#
_cell.length_a   1.000
_cell.length_b   1.000
_cell.length_c   1.000
_cell.angle_alpha   90.00
_cell.angle_beta   90.00
_cell.angle_gamma   90.00
#
_symmetry.space_group_name_H-M   'P 1'
#
loop_
_entity.id
_entity.type
_entity.pdbx_description
1 polymer ?
#
loop_
_entity_poly.entity_id
_entity_poly.type
_entity_poly.pdbx_seq_one_letter_code
_entity_poly.pdbx_strand_id
1 'polypeptide(L)'
;MASAISYRRSPFFYVGDKYKLISQLKVNFPENIDRFIEPFCGGGSVFLNTSANQYLLNDIDSYMIKLHDFLIESSCKQQKFWNDLKFSIEKYNLSATFMGRDVPPEYREKFVKTYFARYNKEAYIEMRNDFNKKKDNMIDRKSVV
;
A
#
# COMPACT_ATOMS: atom_id res chain seq x y z
N MET A 1 32.17 9.34 -2.55
CA MET A 1 30.89 9.65 -3.23
C MET A 1 29.77 9.42 -2.22
N ALA A 2 29.05 10.47 -1.82
CA ALA A 2 27.91 10.30 -0.90
C ALA A 2 26.82 9.51 -1.65
N SER A 3 26.42 8.36 -1.10
CA SER A 3 25.28 7.59 -1.63
C SER A 3 24.05 8.48 -1.55
N ALA A 4 23.35 8.64 -2.67
CA ALA A 4 22.10 9.38 -2.69
C ALA A 4 21.13 8.74 -1.67
N ILE A 5 20.67 9.53 -0.71
CA ILE A 5 19.70 9.07 0.29
C ILE A 5 18.41 8.73 -0.45
N SER A 6 18.09 7.45 -0.55
CA SER A 6 16.86 6.98 -1.15
C SER A 6 15.79 6.83 -0.06
N TYR A 7 14.73 7.61 -0.17
CA TYR A 7 13.57 7.49 0.73
C TYR A 7 12.60 6.41 0.25
N ARG A 8 12.01 5.67 1.19
CA ARG A 8 11.00 4.65 0.93
C ARG A 8 9.66 5.30 0.66
N ARG A 9 9.04 4.94 -0.45
CA ARG A 9 7.68 5.38 -0.75
C ARG A 9 6.67 4.43 -0.12
N SER A 10 5.56 4.98 0.38
CA SER A 10 4.45 4.14 0.86
C SER A 10 3.94 3.24 -0.27
N PRO A 11 3.61 1.97 0.02
CA PRO A 11 2.91 1.10 -0.92
C PRO A 11 1.45 1.54 -1.13
N PHE A 12 0.91 2.38 -0.25
CA PHE A 12 -0.46 2.86 -0.33
C PHE A 12 -0.52 4.22 -1.00
N PHE A 13 -1.43 4.36 -1.96
CA PHE A 13 -1.77 5.67 -2.50
C PHE A 13 -2.75 6.35 -1.53
N TYR A 14 -2.27 7.35 -0.80
CA TYR A 14 -3.06 8.11 0.17
C TYR A 14 -2.99 9.61 -0.12
N VAL A 15 -4.15 10.28 -0.08
CA VAL A 15 -4.23 11.72 -0.33
C VAL A 15 -3.54 12.46 0.82
N GLY A 16 -2.66 13.41 0.47
CA GLY A 16 -1.89 14.14 1.48
C GLY A 16 -0.59 13.44 1.92
N ASP A 17 -0.16 12.41 1.20
CA ASP A 17 1.13 11.73 1.43
C ASP A 17 2.29 12.73 1.56
N LYS A 18 3.11 12.53 2.60
CA LYS A 18 4.23 13.41 2.96
C LYS A 18 5.57 13.01 2.30
N TYR A 19 5.57 12.04 1.37
CA TYR A 19 6.79 11.55 0.74
C TYR A 19 7.70 12.65 0.20
N LYS A 20 7.13 13.66 -0.46
CA LYS A 20 7.89 14.80 -1.02
C LYS A 20 8.52 15.71 0.05
N LEU A 21 8.05 15.63 1.28
CA LEU A 21 8.51 16.45 2.40
C LEU A 21 9.50 15.70 3.30
N ILE A 22 9.74 14.41 3.09
CA ILE A 22 10.58 13.59 3.98
C ILE A 22 11.96 14.19 4.18
N SER A 23 12.62 14.68 3.12
CA SER A 23 13.94 15.31 3.25
C SER A 23 13.95 16.54 4.16
N GLN A 24 12.88 17.32 4.14
CA GLN A 24 12.73 18.51 4.98
C GLN A 24 12.32 18.16 6.42
N LEU A 25 11.54 17.11 6.61
CA LEU A 25 11.13 16.66 7.93
C LEU A 25 12.29 16.03 8.71
N LYS A 26 13.07 15.18 8.04
CA LYS A 26 14.14 14.42 8.70
C LYS A 26 15.23 15.28 9.31
N VAL A 27 15.52 16.46 8.78
CA VAL A 27 16.52 17.36 9.37
C VAL A 27 16.12 17.90 10.73
N ASN A 28 14.82 17.80 11.08
CA ASN A 28 14.29 18.23 12.36
C ASN A 28 14.12 17.08 13.36
N PHE A 29 14.39 15.83 12.95
CA PHE A 29 14.24 14.68 13.84
C PHE A 29 15.55 14.45 14.63
N PRO A 30 15.47 14.04 15.92
CA PRO A 30 16.64 13.62 16.65
C PRO A 30 17.31 12.40 16.01
N GLU A 31 18.63 12.25 16.21
CA GLU A 31 19.37 11.09 15.70
C GLU A 31 18.90 9.77 16.33
N ASN A 32 18.59 9.82 17.63
CA ASN A 32 18.11 8.67 18.41
C ASN A 32 16.68 8.92 18.88
N ILE A 33 15.75 8.11 18.38
CA ILE A 33 14.33 8.18 18.74
C ILE A 33 13.97 6.92 19.50
N ASP A 34 13.64 7.04 20.77
CA ASP A 34 13.15 5.91 21.56
C ASP A 34 11.72 5.55 21.16
N ARG A 35 10.81 6.52 21.14
CA ARG A 35 9.43 6.33 20.71
C ARG A 35 9.03 7.36 19.68
N PHE A 36 8.57 6.86 18.52
CA PHE A 36 8.01 7.68 17.45
C PHE A 36 6.48 7.56 17.47
N ILE A 37 5.81 8.72 17.56
CA ILE A 37 4.34 8.78 17.60
C ILE A 37 3.87 9.53 16.36
N GLU A 38 3.04 8.88 15.54
CA GLU A 38 2.44 9.47 14.34
C GLU A 38 0.90 9.35 14.44
N PRO A 39 0.22 10.40 14.93
CA PRO A 39 -1.22 10.38 15.19
C PRO A 39 -2.08 10.36 13.91
N PHE A 40 -1.52 10.76 12.77
CA PHE A 40 -2.17 10.86 11.46
C PHE A 40 -1.29 10.22 10.41
N CYS A 41 -1.06 8.90 10.52
CA CYS A 41 -0.03 8.22 9.72
C CYS A 41 -0.41 8.07 8.25
N GLY A 42 -1.70 8.08 7.89
CA GLY A 42 -2.16 7.91 6.51
C GLY A 42 -1.48 6.74 5.81
N GLY A 43 -0.90 7.01 4.64
CA GLY A 43 -0.12 6.01 3.91
C GLY A 43 1.21 5.60 4.53
N GLY A 44 1.67 6.28 5.60
CA GLY A 44 2.84 5.87 6.38
C GLY A 44 4.18 6.35 5.86
N SER A 45 4.22 7.32 4.98
CA SER A 45 5.49 7.79 4.39
C SER A 45 6.49 8.31 5.41
N VAL A 46 6.04 8.86 6.56
CA VAL A 46 6.95 9.42 7.56
C VAL A 46 7.58 8.30 8.39
N PHE A 47 6.78 7.41 9.00
CA PHE A 47 7.33 6.33 9.82
C PHE A 47 8.19 5.35 9.01
N LEU A 48 7.85 5.07 7.74
CA LEU A 48 8.67 4.22 6.86
C LEU A 48 10.08 4.77 6.60
N ASN A 49 10.28 6.07 6.84
CA ASN A 49 11.55 6.75 6.68
C ASN A 49 12.14 7.22 8.00
N THR A 50 11.58 6.82 9.13
CA THR A 50 12.05 7.17 10.47
C THR A 50 12.54 5.91 11.16
N SER A 51 13.70 5.99 11.83
CA SER A 51 14.22 4.90 12.66
C SER A 51 13.93 5.23 14.13
N ALA A 52 13.25 4.33 14.82
CA ALA A 52 12.92 4.45 16.25
C ALA A 52 12.89 3.07 16.89
N ASN A 53 13.02 3.00 18.23
CA ASN A 53 12.91 1.73 18.96
C ASN A 53 11.47 1.24 19.05
N GLN A 54 10.52 2.19 19.15
CA GLN A 54 9.10 1.89 19.25
C GLN A 54 8.30 2.84 18.34
N TYR A 55 7.19 2.33 17.80
CA TYR A 55 6.27 3.13 16.97
C TYR A 55 4.86 3.05 17.55
N LEU A 56 4.22 4.19 17.65
CA LEU A 56 2.78 4.31 17.93
C LEU A 56 2.14 5.03 16.73
N LEU A 57 1.48 4.27 15.89
CA LEU A 57 0.84 4.76 14.68
C LEU A 57 -0.67 4.83 14.89
N ASN A 58 -1.29 5.92 14.50
CA ASN A 58 -2.72 6.11 14.54
C ASN A 58 -3.21 6.83 13.29
N ASP A 59 -4.46 6.60 12.93
CA ASP A 59 -5.19 7.35 11.92
C ASP A 59 -6.69 7.28 12.22
N ILE A 60 -7.45 8.29 11.82
CA ILE A 60 -8.91 8.27 11.91
C ILE A 60 -9.51 7.21 10.99
N ASP A 61 -8.84 6.93 9.88
CA ASP A 61 -9.20 5.85 8.96
C ASP A 61 -8.70 4.50 9.48
N SER A 62 -9.57 3.80 10.21
CA SER A 62 -9.26 2.48 10.75
C SER A 62 -8.91 1.42 9.69
N TYR A 63 -9.31 1.62 8.43
CA TYR A 63 -8.90 0.71 7.35
C TYR A 63 -7.44 0.89 7.00
N MET A 64 -6.90 2.11 7.08
CA MET A 64 -5.47 2.35 6.90
C MET A 64 -4.64 1.65 7.97
N ILE A 65 -5.05 1.73 9.23
CA ILE A 65 -4.36 1.01 10.31
C ILE A 65 -4.39 -0.50 10.05
N LYS A 66 -5.55 -1.06 9.71
CA LYS A 66 -5.65 -2.50 9.37
C LYS A 66 -4.78 -2.91 8.17
N LEU A 67 -4.58 -2.03 7.19
CA LEU A 67 -3.67 -2.29 6.07
C LEU A 67 -2.21 -2.28 6.51
N HIS A 68 -1.81 -1.38 7.40
CA HIS A 68 -0.48 -1.39 8.00
C HIS A 68 -0.23 -2.64 8.82
N ASP A 69 -1.16 -3.03 9.69
CA ASP A 69 -1.11 -4.26 10.48
C ASP A 69 -0.98 -5.50 9.57
N PHE A 70 -1.81 -5.56 8.53
CA PHE A 70 -1.75 -6.64 7.53
C PHE A 70 -0.38 -6.75 6.86
N LEU A 71 0.26 -5.63 6.49
CA LEU A 71 1.60 -5.66 5.90
C LEU A 71 2.67 -6.10 6.91
N ILE A 72 2.57 -5.66 8.16
CA ILE A 72 3.47 -6.08 9.24
C ILE A 72 3.35 -7.59 9.47
N GLU A 73 2.13 -8.12 9.63
CA GLU A 73 1.91 -9.56 9.77
C GLU A 73 2.38 -10.35 8.54
N SER A 74 2.15 -9.81 7.34
CA SER A 74 2.55 -10.43 6.08
C SER A 74 4.07 -10.50 5.94
N SER A 75 4.80 -9.57 6.55
CA SER A 75 6.28 -9.59 6.56
C SER A 75 6.85 -10.84 7.23
N CYS A 76 6.12 -11.40 8.20
CA CYS A 76 6.46 -12.66 8.87
C CYS A 76 6.00 -13.90 8.08
N LYS A 77 5.12 -13.74 7.08
CA LYS A 77 4.51 -14.81 6.28
C LYS A 77 4.67 -14.55 4.78
N GLN A 78 5.85 -14.14 4.37
CA GLN A 78 6.13 -13.64 3.00
C GLN A 78 5.67 -14.60 1.90
N GLN A 79 5.94 -15.90 2.03
CA GLN A 79 5.54 -16.87 1.00
C GLN A 79 4.03 -16.92 0.80
N LYS A 80 3.26 -16.89 1.90
CA LYS A 80 1.79 -16.87 1.82
C LYS A 80 1.31 -15.58 1.17
N PHE A 81 1.84 -14.43 1.57
CA PHE A 81 1.49 -13.13 0.98
C PHE A 81 1.71 -13.12 -0.55
N TRP A 82 2.87 -13.59 -1.00
CA TRP A 82 3.19 -13.65 -2.44
C TRP A 82 2.29 -14.62 -3.20
N ASN A 83 1.94 -15.76 -2.60
CA ASN A 83 1.02 -16.71 -3.22
C ASN A 83 -0.39 -16.13 -3.35
N ASP A 84 -0.90 -15.49 -2.31
CA ASP A 84 -2.23 -14.86 -2.32
C ASP A 84 -2.29 -13.69 -3.32
N LEU A 85 -1.21 -12.91 -3.42
CA LEU A 85 -1.10 -11.83 -4.40
C LEU A 85 -1.09 -12.36 -5.84
N LYS A 86 -0.25 -13.36 -6.13
CA LYS A 86 -0.19 -14.01 -7.45
C LYS A 86 -1.55 -14.59 -7.84
N PHE A 87 -2.18 -15.33 -6.94
CA PHE A 87 -3.52 -15.87 -7.15
C PHE A 87 -4.52 -14.77 -7.53
N SER A 88 -4.50 -13.64 -6.83
CA SER A 88 -5.40 -12.50 -7.12
C SER A 88 -5.12 -11.88 -8.48
N ILE A 89 -3.85 -11.71 -8.85
CA ILE A 89 -3.42 -11.21 -10.16
C ILE A 89 -3.91 -12.12 -11.29
N GLU A 90 -3.74 -13.42 -11.12
CA GLU A 90 -4.16 -14.43 -12.11
C GLU A 90 -5.67 -14.49 -12.21
N LYS A 91 -6.37 -14.57 -11.08
CA LYS A 91 -7.84 -14.66 -11.01
C LYS A 91 -8.53 -13.52 -11.76
N TYR A 92 -8.06 -12.30 -11.58
CA TYR A 92 -8.66 -11.10 -12.18
C TYR A 92 -7.95 -10.62 -13.44
N ASN A 93 -7.00 -11.40 -13.95
CA ASN A 93 -6.22 -11.06 -15.14
C ASN A 93 -5.58 -9.66 -15.09
N LEU A 94 -5.02 -9.30 -13.94
CA LEU A 94 -4.33 -8.02 -13.74
C LEU A 94 -2.96 -8.02 -14.41
N SER A 95 -2.50 -6.85 -14.86
CA SER A 95 -1.10 -6.69 -15.27
C SER A 95 -0.18 -6.69 -14.05
N ALA A 96 0.98 -7.33 -14.18
CA ALA A 96 1.99 -7.43 -13.15
C ALA A 96 3.37 -7.68 -13.79
N THR A 97 4.14 -6.63 -13.95
CA THR A 97 5.44 -6.67 -14.65
C THR A 97 6.39 -7.70 -14.04
N PHE A 98 6.40 -7.85 -12.72
CA PHE A 98 7.25 -8.85 -12.04
C PHE A 98 6.85 -10.31 -12.31
N MET A 99 5.68 -10.55 -12.92
CA MET A 99 5.20 -11.84 -13.39
C MET A 99 5.27 -11.97 -14.92
N GLY A 100 5.90 -11.03 -15.63
CA GLY A 100 5.92 -10.99 -17.09
C GLY A 100 4.56 -10.62 -17.73
N ARG A 101 3.60 -10.12 -16.94
CA ARG A 101 2.26 -9.71 -17.40
C ARG A 101 2.25 -8.21 -17.65
N ASP A 102 2.93 -7.79 -18.69
CA ASP A 102 3.09 -6.37 -19.03
C ASP A 102 1.84 -5.77 -19.69
N VAL A 103 1.67 -4.46 -19.48
CA VAL A 103 0.68 -3.67 -20.23
C VAL A 103 1.19 -3.50 -21.67
N PRO A 104 0.35 -3.75 -22.70
CA PRO A 104 0.73 -3.60 -24.09
C PRO A 104 1.28 -2.20 -24.41
N PRO A 105 2.30 -2.12 -25.32
CA PRO A 105 2.95 -0.84 -25.66
C PRO A 105 1.99 0.26 -26.10
N GLU A 106 0.95 -0.09 -26.87
CA GLU A 106 -0.06 0.85 -27.37
C GLU A 106 -0.82 1.56 -26.25
N TYR A 107 -1.03 0.90 -25.09
CA TYR A 107 -1.60 1.56 -23.92
C TYR A 107 -0.62 2.53 -23.27
N ARG A 108 0.67 2.20 -23.23
CA ARG A 108 1.73 3.07 -22.68
C ARG A 108 1.88 4.34 -23.51
N GLU A 109 1.86 4.23 -24.82
CA GLU A 109 1.96 5.36 -25.74
C GLU A 109 0.73 6.27 -25.64
N LYS A 110 -0.47 5.67 -25.64
CA LYS A 110 -1.73 6.42 -25.62
C LYS A 110 -2.02 7.10 -24.29
N PHE A 111 -1.66 6.49 -23.16
CA PHE A 111 -2.09 6.93 -21.82
C PHE A 111 -0.95 7.30 -20.87
N VAL A 112 0.24 7.49 -21.35
CA VAL A 112 1.52 7.87 -20.70
C VAL A 112 1.60 7.71 -19.16
N LYS A 113 0.75 8.39 -18.40
CA LYS A 113 0.74 8.38 -16.92
C LYS A 113 -0.34 7.49 -16.31
N THR A 114 -1.35 7.08 -17.08
CA THR A 114 -2.52 6.36 -16.56
C THR A 114 -2.71 4.97 -17.20
N TYR A 115 -1.73 4.50 -17.97
CA TYR A 115 -1.84 3.27 -18.74
C TYR A 115 -2.16 2.02 -17.89
N PHE A 116 -1.57 1.88 -16.71
CA PHE A 116 -1.90 0.79 -15.79
C PHE A 116 -3.36 0.81 -15.37
N ALA A 117 -3.84 1.98 -14.95
CA ALA A 117 -5.23 2.13 -14.50
C ALA A 117 -6.22 1.91 -15.66
N ARG A 118 -5.87 2.34 -16.86
CA ARG A 118 -6.72 2.16 -18.04
C ARG A 118 -6.77 0.72 -18.49
N TYR A 119 -5.64 0.02 -18.50
CA TYR A 119 -5.57 -1.38 -18.89
C TYR A 119 -6.29 -2.28 -17.90
N ASN A 120 -6.08 -2.08 -16.61
CA ASN A 120 -6.66 -2.91 -15.56
C ASN A 120 -8.08 -2.48 -15.13
N LYS A 121 -8.71 -1.51 -15.79
CA LYS A 121 -9.97 -0.90 -15.32
C LYS A 121 -11.06 -1.93 -15.07
N GLU A 122 -11.32 -2.80 -16.03
CA GLU A 122 -12.40 -3.80 -15.97
C GLU A 122 -12.08 -4.88 -14.93
N ALA A 123 -10.86 -5.40 -14.94
CA ALA A 123 -10.36 -6.34 -13.95
C ALA A 123 -10.45 -5.81 -12.52
N TYR A 124 -10.10 -4.53 -12.33
CA TYR A 124 -10.26 -3.86 -11.03
C TYR A 124 -11.74 -3.75 -10.60
N ILE A 125 -12.63 -3.41 -11.52
CA ILE A 125 -14.07 -3.32 -11.22
C ILE A 125 -14.63 -4.69 -10.80
N GLU A 126 -14.24 -5.75 -11.49
CA GLU A 126 -14.63 -7.12 -11.14
C GLU A 126 -14.11 -7.51 -9.74
N MET A 127 -12.81 -7.32 -9.51
CA MET A 127 -12.19 -7.58 -8.19
C MET A 127 -12.89 -6.81 -7.06
N ARG A 128 -13.17 -5.52 -7.27
CA ARG A 128 -13.88 -4.67 -6.31
C ARG A 128 -15.31 -5.18 -6.04
N ASN A 129 -16.03 -5.59 -7.07
CA ASN A 129 -17.39 -6.10 -6.93
C ASN A 129 -17.41 -7.43 -6.15
N ASP A 130 -16.46 -8.33 -6.43
CA ASP A 130 -16.30 -9.57 -5.67
C ASP A 130 -15.95 -9.31 -4.20
N PHE A 131 -15.10 -8.34 -3.94
CA PHE A 131 -14.77 -7.91 -2.57
C PHE A 131 -16.00 -7.39 -1.83
N ASN A 132 -16.78 -6.51 -2.46
CA ASN A 132 -17.97 -5.92 -1.85
C ASN A 132 -19.03 -6.98 -1.56
N LYS A 133 -19.30 -7.90 -2.48
CA LYS A 133 -20.23 -9.03 -2.25
C LYS A 133 -19.82 -9.87 -1.05
N LYS A 134 -18.53 -10.14 -0.87
CA LYS A 134 -18.02 -10.88 0.29
C LYS A 134 -18.16 -10.09 1.58
N LYS A 135 -17.95 -8.78 1.54
CA LYS A 135 -18.10 -7.89 2.69
C LYS A 135 -19.56 -7.87 3.17
N ASP A 136 -20.51 -7.74 2.27
CA ASP A 136 -21.95 -7.74 2.59
C ASP A 136 -22.36 -9.07 3.24
N ASN A 137 -21.93 -10.20 2.68
CA ASN A 137 -22.15 -11.52 3.27
C ASN A 137 -21.51 -11.71 4.66
N MET A 138 -20.44 -11.00 4.97
CA MET A 138 -19.82 -11.03 6.32
C MET A 138 -20.55 -10.14 7.32
N ILE A 139 -21.16 -9.06 6.86
CA ILE A 139 -21.98 -8.17 7.70
C ILE A 139 -23.28 -8.89 8.07
N ASP A 140 -23.95 -9.54 7.11
CA ASP A 140 -25.17 -10.32 7.36
C ASP A 140 -24.95 -11.46 8.37
N ARG A 141 -23.78 -12.11 8.37
CA ARG A 141 -23.44 -13.15 9.35
C ARG A 141 -23.20 -12.62 10.77
N LYS A 142 -22.86 -11.34 10.91
CA LYS A 142 -22.65 -10.71 12.24
C LYS A 142 -23.92 -10.08 12.80
N SER A 143 -24.94 -9.87 11.98
CA SER A 143 -26.24 -9.35 12.41
C SER A 143 -27.23 -10.43 12.85
N VAL A 144 -26.81 -11.70 12.90
CA VAL A 144 -27.62 -12.87 13.30
C VAL A 144 -27.09 -13.48 14.62
N VAL A 145 -26.51 -12.63 15.50
CA VAL A 145 -26.15 -13.04 16.87
C VAL A 145 -26.80 -12.09 17.85
#